data_ed8e71079e568ec3665d8b068f36258c
#
_entry.id   ed8e71079e568ec3665d8b068f36258c
#
_cell.length_a   1.000
_cell.length_b   1.000
_cell.length_c   1.000
_cell.angle_alpha   90.00
_cell.angle_beta   90.00
_cell.angle_gamma   90.00
#
_symmetry.space_group_name_H-M   'P 1'
#
loop_
_entity.id
_entity.type
_entity.pdbx_description
1 polymer ?
#
loop_
_entity_poly.entity_id
_entity_poly.type
_entity_poly.pdbx_seq_one_letter_code
_entity_poly.pdbx_strand_id
1 'polypeptide(L)'
;MTLAVVLGTGVAWSRIRSFEEGINHISSPALGEGGEDGAIDVLLVGSDSRTDAHGNPLSQEELATLRAGDDVSTNTDTIILIRIPNNGQSATAISIPRDSYVQAPDLGKMKINGVYGSVHLEKLKELVEEQGMDPAEAEPIAVEDGREALIKTVANLTGVTVDHYAEIGLLGFALITDALGGVDVCLKQPVYEPLSGADFPAGWQKLNGPQALSFVRQRHDLPRGDLDRVTRQQAVMASLAHEVISGRTLSSPATLSRLEAAVQRSVVLSDGWDIMDFVDQLQKLAAGNVAFSTIPVLREDGWSDDGMQSVVRVDPAAVQEWVTSLLNEQDEGKTEELAYTPDKTTVEVVNATDINGLAASVSAVLSQKGFTPGPTGNYDSGPVDSSQVQAAKVDDLGAQAISRDLGGLTVVEDKSVAPGTVRVVLSDDYTGPGSGLDGTDPTMLTADPAGTTAVDPAAPPPPPQIITAGSEDPECVN
;
A
#
# COMPACT_ATOMS: atom_id res chain seq x y z
N MET A 1 -0.50 -25.43 43.07
CA MET A 1 -0.78 -24.39 42.06
C MET A 1 0.49 -23.67 41.58
N THR A 2 1.38 -23.22 42.46
CA THR A 2 2.64 -22.51 42.12
C THR A 2 3.57 -23.29 41.18
N LEU A 3 3.70 -24.60 41.32
CA LEU A 3 4.59 -25.42 40.48
C LEU A 3 4.06 -25.53 39.03
N ALA A 4 2.76 -25.59 38.82
CA ALA A 4 2.13 -25.63 37.50
C ALA A 4 2.26 -24.29 36.75
N VAL A 5 2.22 -23.16 37.48
CA VAL A 5 2.45 -21.82 36.93
C VAL A 5 3.91 -21.65 36.53
N VAL A 6 4.86 -22.07 37.38
CA VAL A 6 6.30 -21.98 37.07
C VAL A 6 6.70 -22.91 35.92
N LEU A 7 6.12 -24.10 35.83
CA LEU A 7 6.35 -24.99 34.68
C LEU A 7 5.68 -24.45 33.41
N GLY A 8 4.47 -23.89 33.49
CA GLY A 8 3.78 -23.28 32.35
C GLY A 8 4.49 -22.04 31.83
N THR A 9 4.93 -21.15 32.70
CA THR A 9 5.72 -19.96 32.34
C THR A 9 7.11 -20.32 31.83
N GLY A 10 7.76 -21.31 32.43
CA GLY A 10 9.08 -21.81 31.99
C GLY A 10 9.05 -22.43 30.58
N VAL A 11 7.99 -23.19 30.26
CA VAL A 11 7.79 -23.77 28.92
C VAL A 11 7.45 -22.67 27.89
N ALA A 12 6.62 -21.72 28.25
CA ALA A 12 6.29 -20.57 27.39
C ALA A 12 7.55 -19.74 27.11
N TRP A 13 8.30 -19.42 28.16
CA TRP A 13 9.55 -18.64 28.03
C TRP A 13 10.63 -19.36 27.22
N SER A 14 10.78 -20.66 27.38
CA SER A 14 11.74 -21.45 26.56
C SER A 14 11.33 -21.51 25.09
N ARG A 15 10.04 -21.52 24.78
CA ARG A 15 9.55 -21.48 23.39
C ARG A 15 9.78 -20.12 22.73
N ILE A 16 9.46 -19.02 23.43
CA ILE A 16 9.73 -17.67 22.95
C ILE A 16 11.22 -17.48 22.66
N ARG A 17 12.08 -17.90 23.61
CA ARG A 17 13.51 -17.80 23.43
C ARG A 17 14.05 -18.66 22.28
N SER A 18 13.55 -19.89 22.11
CA SER A 18 13.94 -20.74 20.99
C SER A 18 13.41 -20.22 19.65
N PHE A 19 12.31 -19.47 19.65
CA PHE A 19 11.80 -18.76 18.47
C PHE A 19 12.74 -17.63 18.06
N GLU A 20 13.13 -16.76 19.00
CA GLU A 20 14.07 -15.67 18.75
C GLU A 20 15.45 -16.18 18.30
N GLU A 21 16.00 -17.20 18.96
CA GLU A 21 17.29 -17.81 18.61
C GLU A 21 17.31 -18.46 17.21
N GLY A 22 16.14 -18.78 16.64
CA GLY A 22 16.00 -19.38 15.30
C GLY A 22 15.85 -18.39 14.16
N ILE A 23 15.63 -17.11 14.44
CA ILE A 23 15.48 -16.07 13.42
C ILE A 23 16.86 -15.52 13.03
N ASN A 24 17.04 -15.22 11.76
CA ASN A 24 18.24 -14.53 11.30
C ASN A 24 18.12 -13.02 11.54
N HIS A 25 19.06 -12.45 12.27
CA HIS A 25 19.07 -11.03 12.61
C HIS A 25 20.18 -10.28 11.89
N ILE A 26 19.91 -9.00 11.60
CA ILE A 26 20.87 -8.06 11.04
C ILE A 26 21.02 -6.85 11.96
N SER A 27 22.24 -6.31 12.00
CA SER A 27 22.53 -5.04 12.65
C SER A 27 22.96 -4.03 11.59
N SER A 28 22.31 -2.88 11.53
CA SER A 28 22.68 -1.82 10.58
C SER A 28 22.74 -0.47 11.29
N PRO A 29 23.83 0.30 11.08
CA PRO A 29 23.93 1.65 11.62
C PRO A 29 22.97 2.65 10.97
N ALA A 30 22.26 2.25 9.91
CA ALA A 30 21.24 3.06 9.24
C ALA A 30 19.88 2.97 9.92
N LEU A 31 19.69 2.08 10.90
CA LEU A 31 18.46 1.95 11.68
C LEU A 31 18.43 2.93 12.85
N GLY A 32 17.22 3.41 13.18
CA GLY A 32 16.94 4.26 14.34
C GLY A 32 16.73 3.48 15.63
N GLU A 33 16.45 4.23 16.70
CA GLU A 33 16.16 3.65 18.03
C GLU A 33 14.66 3.49 18.32
N GLY A 34 13.80 3.86 17.37
CA GLY A 34 12.35 3.73 17.41
C GLY A 34 11.61 4.93 18.01
N GLY A 35 10.65 5.46 17.28
CA GLY A 35 9.63 6.40 17.77
C GLY A 35 10.09 7.83 18.08
N GLU A 36 11.32 8.24 17.76
CA GLU A 36 11.82 9.59 18.06
C GLU A 36 11.10 10.68 17.25
N ASP A 37 10.65 10.35 16.04
CA ASP A 37 9.93 11.25 15.14
C ASP A 37 8.39 11.19 15.27
N GLY A 38 7.89 10.50 16.30
CA GLY A 38 6.46 10.35 16.60
C GLY A 38 5.82 9.06 16.07
N ALA A 39 6.59 8.20 15.41
CA ALA A 39 6.13 6.91 14.91
C ALA A 39 7.23 5.84 15.02
N ILE A 40 6.86 4.57 14.90
CA ILE A 40 7.75 3.44 14.65
C ILE A 40 7.67 3.13 13.16
N ASP A 41 8.80 3.14 12.50
CA ASP A 41 8.92 2.92 11.06
C ASP A 41 9.58 1.58 10.75
N VAL A 42 8.82 0.66 10.16
CA VAL A 42 9.27 -0.69 9.79
C VAL A 42 9.41 -0.79 8.29
N LEU A 43 10.61 -1.06 7.78
CA LEU A 43 10.83 -1.32 6.37
C LEU A 43 10.68 -2.81 6.07
N LEU A 44 9.61 -3.17 5.37
CA LEU A 44 9.36 -4.52 4.87
C LEU A 44 9.84 -4.64 3.43
N VAL A 45 10.74 -5.60 3.19
CA VAL A 45 11.34 -5.83 1.86
C VAL A 45 11.03 -7.24 1.39
N GLY A 46 10.50 -7.35 0.18
CA GLY A 46 10.35 -8.60 -0.55
C GLY A 46 11.51 -8.76 -1.53
N SER A 47 12.39 -9.73 -1.29
CA SER A 47 13.52 -10.03 -2.17
C SER A 47 13.22 -11.21 -3.11
N ASP A 48 13.73 -11.12 -4.34
CA ASP A 48 13.65 -12.20 -5.34
C ASP A 48 14.78 -13.24 -5.11
N SER A 49 15.14 -13.47 -3.83
CA SER A 49 16.20 -14.38 -3.44
C SER A 49 15.84 -15.85 -3.69
N ARG A 50 16.84 -16.63 -4.13
CA ARG A 50 16.79 -18.10 -4.30
C ARG A 50 17.43 -18.83 -3.12
N THR A 51 17.61 -18.15 -1.99
CA THR A 51 18.11 -18.70 -0.73
C THR A 51 17.05 -18.59 0.36
N ASP A 52 17.20 -19.39 1.40
CA ASP A 52 16.47 -19.17 2.64
C ASP A 52 17.10 -18.00 3.45
N ALA A 53 16.53 -17.66 4.60
CA ALA A 53 17.01 -16.56 5.44
C ALA A 53 18.44 -16.79 5.97
N HIS A 54 18.95 -18.02 5.97
CA HIS A 54 20.30 -18.39 6.41
C HIS A 54 21.31 -18.45 5.25
N GLY A 55 20.91 -18.06 4.02
CA GLY A 55 21.76 -18.09 2.84
C GLY A 55 21.87 -19.48 2.16
N ASN A 56 21.13 -20.49 2.62
CA ASN A 56 21.13 -21.80 1.97
C ASN A 56 20.33 -21.77 0.66
N PRO A 57 20.87 -22.31 -0.46
CA PRO A 57 20.12 -22.36 -1.72
C PRO A 57 18.83 -23.17 -1.60
N LEU A 58 17.77 -22.70 -2.27
CA LEU A 58 16.52 -23.44 -2.36
C LEU A 58 16.70 -24.71 -3.20
N SER A 59 15.99 -25.77 -2.85
CA SER A 59 15.97 -27.02 -3.60
C SER A 59 15.27 -26.82 -4.96
N GLN A 60 15.59 -27.69 -5.94
CA GLN A 60 14.97 -27.67 -7.27
C GLN A 60 13.44 -27.88 -7.18
N GLU A 61 12.93 -28.61 -6.20
CA GLU A 61 11.51 -28.81 -5.98
C GLU A 61 10.84 -27.51 -5.49
N GLU A 62 11.48 -26.78 -4.57
CA GLU A 62 11.02 -25.48 -4.10
C GLU A 62 11.03 -24.45 -5.23
N LEU A 63 12.12 -24.35 -5.98
CA LEU A 63 12.22 -23.45 -7.14
C LEU A 63 11.13 -23.74 -8.18
N ALA A 64 10.87 -25.01 -8.48
CA ALA A 64 9.80 -25.42 -9.39
C ALA A 64 8.41 -25.05 -8.84
N THR A 65 8.17 -25.26 -7.56
CA THR A 65 6.89 -24.93 -6.89
C THR A 65 6.64 -23.42 -6.89
N LEU A 66 7.68 -22.63 -6.66
CA LEU A 66 7.63 -21.16 -6.67
C LEU A 66 7.67 -20.58 -8.08
N ARG A 67 7.87 -21.43 -9.10
CA ARG A 67 8.13 -21.02 -10.50
C ARG A 67 9.23 -19.95 -10.57
N ALA A 68 10.23 -20.13 -9.74
CA ALA A 68 11.42 -19.30 -9.69
C ALA A 68 12.49 -19.94 -10.58
N GLY A 69 12.95 -19.24 -11.62
CA GLY A 69 14.06 -19.71 -12.45
C GLY A 69 15.37 -19.77 -11.67
N ASP A 70 16.42 -20.30 -12.34
CA ASP A 70 17.77 -20.42 -11.73
C ASP A 70 18.55 -19.09 -11.71
N ASP A 71 17.95 -17.99 -12.15
CA ASP A 71 18.60 -16.67 -12.18
C ASP A 71 18.86 -16.18 -10.75
N VAL A 72 20.13 -15.91 -10.46
CA VAL A 72 20.53 -15.29 -9.20
C VAL A 72 20.20 -13.79 -9.28
N SER A 73 19.06 -13.40 -8.73
CA SER A 73 18.66 -12.01 -8.64
C SER A 73 18.61 -11.58 -7.17
N THR A 74 19.21 -10.43 -6.86
CA THR A 74 19.14 -9.78 -5.56
C THR A 74 18.28 -8.52 -5.61
N ASN A 75 17.31 -8.46 -6.52
CA ASN A 75 16.39 -7.34 -6.63
C ASN A 75 15.33 -7.37 -5.53
N THR A 76 14.98 -6.18 -5.05
CA THR A 76 13.91 -5.99 -4.08
C THR A 76 12.65 -5.52 -4.81
N ASP A 77 11.77 -6.46 -5.09
CA ASP A 77 10.56 -6.23 -5.92
C ASP A 77 9.36 -5.69 -5.13
N THR A 78 9.43 -5.77 -3.80
CA THR A 78 8.42 -5.21 -2.88
C THR A 78 9.16 -4.38 -1.82
N ILE A 79 8.78 -3.11 -1.69
CA ILE A 79 9.36 -2.19 -0.71
C ILE A 79 8.20 -1.46 -0.06
N ILE A 80 7.96 -1.74 1.22
CA ILE A 80 6.85 -1.17 1.98
C ILE A 80 7.39 -0.59 3.29
N LEU A 81 7.16 0.69 3.52
CA LEU A 81 7.41 1.34 4.80
C LEU A 81 6.12 1.34 5.62
N ILE A 82 6.12 0.64 6.76
CA ILE A 82 4.97 0.60 7.68
C ILE A 82 5.23 1.63 8.77
N ARG A 83 4.39 2.66 8.79
CA ARG A 83 4.47 3.73 9.77
C ARG A 83 3.38 3.57 10.82
N ILE A 84 3.77 3.44 12.10
CA ILE A 84 2.88 3.23 13.24
C ILE A 84 3.11 4.38 14.21
N PRO A 85 2.19 5.35 14.32
CA PRO A 85 2.29 6.42 15.29
C PRO A 85 2.43 5.89 16.73
N ASN A 86 3.14 6.62 17.58
CA ASN A 86 3.42 6.20 18.96
C ASN A 86 2.15 5.96 19.80
N ASN A 87 1.01 6.50 19.38
CA ASN A 87 -0.28 6.22 20.02
C ASN A 87 -0.81 4.80 19.74
N GLY A 88 -0.27 4.09 18.74
CA GLY A 88 -0.60 2.71 18.39
C GLY A 88 -2.04 2.48 17.92
N GLN A 89 -2.75 3.53 17.46
CA GLN A 89 -4.18 3.42 17.08
C GLN A 89 -4.41 3.15 15.59
N SER A 90 -3.41 3.37 14.77
CA SER A 90 -3.45 3.19 13.31
C SER A 90 -2.09 2.75 12.79
N ALA A 91 -2.06 2.25 11.56
CA ALA A 91 -0.83 2.00 10.83
C ALA A 91 -1.04 2.34 9.34
N THR A 92 -0.04 2.90 8.70
CA THR A 92 -0.05 3.14 7.25
C THR A 92 1.09 2.36 6.61
N ALA A 93 0.73 1.45 5.71
CA ALA A 93 1.68 0.71 4.89
C ALA A 93 1.88 1.47 3.56
N ILE A 94 3.05 2.06 3.41
CA ILE A 94 3.43 2.94 2.31
C ILE A 94 4.23 2.12 1.29
N SER A 95 3.62 1.81 0.15
CA SER A 95 4.29 1.10 -0.93
C SER A 95 5.17 2.05 -1.75
N ILE A 96 6.41 1.65 -2.00
CA ILE A 96 7.34 2.35 -2.88
C ILE A 96 7.47 1.51 -4.16
N PRO A 97 6.99 2.02 -5.32
CA PRO A 97 7.11 1.29 -6.58
C PRO A 97 8.57 0.94 -6.86
N ARG A 98 8.84 -0.32 -7.21
CA ARG A 98 10.21 -0.84 -7.40
C ARG A 98 11.00 -0.12 -8.48
N ASP A 99 10.31 0.44 -9.50
CA ASP A 99 10.92 1.17 -10.60
C ASP A 99 11.07 2.69 -10.29
N SER A 100 10.83 3.12 -9.04
CA SER A 100 11.06 4.49 -8.60
C SER A 100 12.50 4.90 -8.82
N TYR A 101 12.70 6.05 -9.52
CA TYR A 101 14.02 6.59 -9.85
C TYR A 101 14.50 7.49 -8.73
N VAL A 102 15.41 6.98 -7.94
CA VAL A 102 15.86 7.56 -6.66
C VAL A 102 17.36 7.80 -6.64
N GLN A 103 17.82 8.65 -5.74
CA GLN A 103 19.25 8.84 -5.46
C GLN A 103 19.70 7.73 -4.49
N ALA A 104 20.49 6.78 -4.99
CA ALA A 104 21.16 5.78 -4.18
C ALA A 104 22.48 6.34 -3.60
N PRO A 105 22.87 5.94 -2.38
CA PRO A 105 24.17 6.30 -1.83
C PRO A 105 25.31 5.80 -2.76
N ASP A 106 26.26 6.66 -3.04
CA ASP A 106 27.49 6.40 -3.81
C ASP A 106 27.30 5.92 -5.26
N LEU A 107 26.10 5.45 -5.66
CA LEU A 107 25.80 4.94 -7.00
C LEU A 107 25.09 5.95 -7.92
N GLY A 108 24.67 7.12 -7.39
CA GLY A 108 23.90 8.09 -8.17
C GLY A 108 22.42 7.68 -8.31
N LYS A 109 21.75 8.15 -9.38
CA LYS A 109 20.34 7.89 -9.57
C LYS A 109 20.10 6.57 -10.30
N MET A 110 19.21 5.74 -9.74
CA MET A 110 18.84 4.44 -10.30
C MET A 110 17.44 4.01 -9.84
N LYS A 111 16.95 2.88 -10.36
CA LYS A 111 15.74 2.24 -9.83
C LYS A 111 15.98 1.72 -8.42
N ILE A 112 15.03 1.96 -7.51
CA ILE A 112 15.19 1.58 -6.11
C ILE A 112 15.37 0.08 -5.90
N ASN A 113 14.73 -0.77 -6.72
CA ASN A 113 14.84 -2.23 -6.62
C ASN A 113 16.25 -2.77 -6.91
N GLY A 114 17.07 -2.01 -7.65
CA GLY A 114 18.44 -2.38 -7.96
C GLY A 114 19.47 -1.93 -6.93
N VAL A 115 19.11 -1.07 -5.99
CA VAL A 115 20.06 -0.46 -5.03
C VAL A 115 20.76 -1.53 -4.19
N TYR A 116 19.97 -2.40 -3.56
CA TYR A 116 20.48 -3.51 -2.75
C TYR A 116 21.47 -4.37 -3.54
N GLY A 117 21.05 -4.89 -4.71
CA GLY A 117 21.86 -5.81 -5.51
C GLY A 117 23.11 -5.14 -6.10
N SER A 118 23.05 -3.87 -6.47
CA SER A 118 24.19 -3.15 -7.02
C SER A 118 25.28 -2.91 -5.97
N VAL A 119 24.92 -2.47 -4.77
CA VAL A 119 25.87 -2.28 -3.67
C VAL A 119 26.46 -3.61 -3.21
N HIS A 120 25.62 -4.64 -3.06
CA HIS A 120 26.07 -6.00 -2.75
C HIS A 120 27.14 -6.50 -3.74
N LEU A 121 26.87 -6.40 -5.06
CA LEU A 121 27.82 -6.86 -6.07
C LEU A 121 29.11 -6.05 -6.10
N GLU A 122 29.04 -4.73 -5.92
CA GLU A 122 30.22 -3.86 -5.88
C GLU A 122 31.08 -4.20 -4.66
N LYS A 123 30.44 -4.36 -3.48
CA LYS A 123 31.13 -4.72 -2.25
C LYS A 123 31.75 -6.12 -2.30
N LEU A 124 31.01 -7.09 -2.82
CA LEU A 124 31.52 -8.45 -2.99
C LEU A 124 32.76 -8.45 -3.90
N LYS A 125 32.73 -7.71 -4.99
CA LYS A 125 33.86 -7.55 -5.89
C LYS A 125 35.06 -6.90 -5.18
N GLU A 126 34.88 -5.82 -4.44
CA GLU A 126 35.91 -5.16 -3.63
C GLU A 126 36.58 -6.17 -2.69
N LEU A 127 35.78 -6.89 -1.89
CA LEU A 127 36.29 -7.81 -0.87
C LEU A 127 37.02 -8.98 -1.47
N VAL A 128 36.50 -9.58 -2.54
CA VAL A 128 37.06 -10.79 -3.15
C VAL A 128 38.22 -10.46 -4.12
N GLU A 129 38.04 -9.53 -5.04
CA GLU A 129 39.02 -9.25 -6.09
C GLU A 129 40.14 -8.32 -5.63
N GLU A 130 39.85 -7.30 -4.78
CA GLU A 130 40.84 -6.30 -4.38
C GLU A 130 41.47 -6.63 -3.04
N GLN A 131 40.71 -7.19 -2.08
CA GLN A 131 41.23 -7.54 -0.75
C GLN A 131 41.60 -9.01 -0.60
N GLY A 132 41.19 -9.88 -1.57
CA GLY A 132 41.53 -11.30 -1.55
C GLY A 132 40.77 -12.12 -0.51
N MET A 133 39.60 -11.66 -0.05
CA MET A 133 38.77 -12.36 0.93
C MET A 133 38.14 -13.61 0.31
N ASP A 134 37.94 -14.66 1.10
CA ASP A 134 37.18 -15.83 0.64
C ASP A 134 35.72 -15.41 0.31
N PRO A 135 35.18 -15.83 -0.85
CA PRO A 135 33.81 -15.46 -1.25
C PRO A 135 32.72 -15.80 -0.19
N ALA A 136 32.90 -16.91 0.54
CA ALA A 136 31.94 -17.29 1.59
C ALA A 136 32.01 -16.38 2.83
N GLU A 137 33.20 -15.79 3.09
CA GLU A 137 33.37 -14.79 4.14
C GLU A 137 32.96 -13.39 3.72
N ALA A 138 33.12 -13.07 2.43
CA ALA A 138 32.75 -11.78 1.84
C ALA A 138 31.23 -11.60 1.67
N GLU A 139 30.53 -12.66 1.33
CA GLU A 139 29.09 -12.63 1.02
C GLU A 139 28.22 -12.03 2.13
N PRO A 140 28.33 -12.43 3.41
CA PRO A 140 27.53 -11.81 4.48
C PRO A 140 27.78 -10.30 4.62
N ILE A 141 29.01 -9.84 4.46
CA ILE A 141 29.39 -8.43 4.57
C ILE A 141 28.78 -7.65 3.40
N ALA A 142 28.87 -8.18 2.18
CA ALA A 142 28.31 -7.53 1.00
C ALA A 142 26.78 -7.44 1.06
N VAL A 143 26.13 -8.47 1.60
CA VAL A 143 24.66 -8.49 1.84
C VAL A 143 24.25 -7.38 2.81
N GLU A 144 24.99 -7.20 3.92
CA GLU A 144 24.71 -6.14 4.90
C GLU A 144 24.89 -4.75 4.30
N ASP A 145 25.95 -4.50 3.53
CA ASP A 145 26.16 -3.22 2.84
C ASP A 145 25.00 -2.92 1.87
N GLY A 146 24.52 -3.94 1.13
CA GLY A 146 23.37 -3.80 0.25
C GLY A 146 22.08 -3.42 0.98
N ARG A 147 21.79 -4.05 2.13
CA ARG A 147 20.65 -3.74 3.00
C ARG A 147 20.74 -2.32 3.54
N GLU A 148 21.91 -1.96 4.07
CA GLU A 148 22.15 -0.60 4.58
C GLU A 148 21.92 0.46 3.52
N ALA A 149 22.38 0.26 2.29
CA ALA A 149 22.16 1.18 1.18
C ALA A 149 20.68 1.33 0.84
N LEU A 150 19.90 0.24 0.85
CA LEU A 150 18.46 0.29 0.63
C LEU A 150 17.75 1.05 1.76
N ILE A 151 18.08 0.77 3.03
CA ILE A 151 17.52 1.46 4.19
C ILE A 151 17.78 2.96 4.08
N LYS A 152 19.03 3.38 3.81
CA LYS A 152 19.39 4.79 3.60
C LYS A 152 18.65 5.42 2.43
N THR A 153 18.46 4.68 1.35
CA THR A 153 17.74 5.17 0.16
C THR A 153 16.28 5.43 0.48
N VAL A 154 15.63 4.51 1.20
CA VAL A 154 14.23 4.69 1.65
C VAL A 154 14.12 5.87 2.62
N ALA A 155 15.00 5.95 3.61
CA ALA A 155 15.02 7.07 4.56
C ALA A 155 15.20 8.42 3.85
N ASN A 156 16.11 8.52 2.88
CA ASN A 156 16.33 9.74 2.09
C ASN A 156 15.11 10.10 1.21
N LEU A 157 14.42 9.11 0.65
CA LEU A 157 13.24 9.33 -0.17
C LEU A 157 12.04 9.80 0.67
N THR A 158 11.82 9.19 1.82
CA THR A 158 10.64 9.39 2.66
C THR A 158 10.81 10.48 3.72
N GLY A 159 12.06 10.81 4.06
CA GLY A 159 12.39 11.80 5.09
C GLY A 159 12.24 11.27 6.52
N VAL A 160 12.03 9.96 6.72
CA VAL A 160 11.91 9.34 8.05
C VAL A 160 13.07 8.40 8.32
N THR A 161 13.37 8.18 9.59
CA THR A 161 14.33 7.17 10.01
C THR A 161 13.64 5.80 10.04
N VAL A 162 14.22 4.79 9.41
CA VAL A 162 13.74 3.41 9.50
C VAL A 162 14.22 2.82 10.83
N ASP A 163 13.30 2.38 11.69
CA ASP A 163 13.63 1.83 13.01
C ASP A 163 13.87 0.33 12.96
N HIS A 164 13.04 -0.37 12.19
CA HIS A 164 13.11 -1.81 12.06
C HIS A 164 13.12 -2.24 10.59
N TYR A 165 13.80 -3.36 10.34
CA TYR A 165 13.90 -3.96 9.02
C TYR A 165 13.40 -5.41 9.05
N ALA A 166 12.60 -5.77 8.05
CA ALA A 166 12.19 -7.15 7.81
C ALA A 166 12.37 -7.48 6.32
N GLU A 167 13.04 -8.59 6.02
CA GLU A 167 13.20 -9.10 4.66
C GLU A 167 12.58 -10.49 4.53
N ILE A 168 11.82 -10.69 3.45
CA ILE A 168 11.11 -11.92 3.15
C ILE A 168 11.43 -12.32 1.71
N GLY A 169 12.06 -13.49 1.52
CA GLY A 169 12.28 -14.05 0.19
C GLY A 169 11.02 -14.74 -0.38
N LEU A 170 11.11 -15.19 -1.63
CA LEU A 170 10.00 -15.88 -2.32
C LEU A 170 9.44 -17.07 -1.54
N LEU A 171 10.33 -17.90 -0.99
CA LEU A 171 9.95 -19.05 -0.16
C LEU A 171 9.17 -18.61 1.07
N GLY A 172 9.64 -17.55 1.74
CA GLY A 172 9.03 -17.03 2.95
C GLY A 172 7.60 -16.56 2.73
N PHE A 173 7.39 -15.79 1.68
CA PHE A 173 6.06 -15.33 1.32
C PHE A 173 5.11 -16.52 1.12
N ALA A 174 5.53 -17.56 0.39
CA ALA A 174 4.70 -18.74 0.18
C ALA A 174 4.44 -19.51 1.48
N LEU A 175 5.47 -19.77 2.30
CA LEU A 175 5.33 -20.51 3.56
C LEU A 175 4.45 -19.78 4.59
N ILE A 176 4.60 -18.46 4.73
CA ILE A 176 3.77 -17.64 5.63
C ILE A 176 2.33 -17.66 5.17
N THR A 177 2.08 -17.46 3.86
CA THR A 177 0.73 -17.51 3.29
C THR A 177 0.07 -18.87 3.56
N ASP A 178 0.78 -19.98 3.35
CA ASP A 178 0.27 -21.32 3.62
C ASP A 178 0.05 -21.58 5.11
N ALA A 179 0.94 -21.07 5.99
CA ALA A 179 0.80 -21.19 7.44
C ALA A 179 -0.46 -20.50 7.95
N LEU A 180 -0.81 -19.35 7.36
CA LEU A 180 -2.04 -18.60 7.65
C LEU A 180 -3.30 -19.24 7.03
N GLY A 181 -3.14 -20.27 6.19
CA GLY A 181 -4.25 -21.00 5.56
C GLY A 181 -4.69 -20.42 4.21
N GLY A 182 -3.83 -19.63 3.58
CA GLY A 182 -4.07 -18.95 2.30
C GLY A 182 -4.55 -17.51 2.47
N VAL A 183 -4.69 -16.83 1.34
CA VAL A 183 -5.08 -15.41 1.27
C VAL A 183 -6.32 -15.25 0.39
N ASP A 184 -7.30 -14.47 0.84
CA ASP A 184 -8.50 -14.17 0.08
C ASP A 184 -8.26 -12.95 -0.82
N VAL A 185 -8.55 -13.09 -2.12
CA VAL A 185 -8.42 -12.03 -3.12
C VAL A 185 -9.63 -11.96 -4.03
N CYS A 186 -9.90 -10.78 -4.59
CA CYS A 186 -10.94 -10.58 -5.60
C CYS A 186 -10.35 -10.00 -6.88
N LEU A 187 -10.64 -10.62 -8.03
CA LEU A 187 -10.26 -10.12 -9.35
C LEU A 187 -11.45 -9.56 -10.11
N LYS A 188 -11.29 -8.38 -10.72
CA LYS A 188 -12.31 -7.79 -11.60
C LYS A 188 -12.53 -8.60 -12.87
N GLN A 189 -11.46 -9.19 -13.40
CA GLN A 189 -11.47 -9.99 -14.63
C GLN A 189 -10.62 -11.26 -14.48
N PRO A 190 -10.87 -12.32 -15.27
CA PRO A 190 -10.01 -13.51 -15.25
C PRO A 190 -8.62 -13.16 -15.78
N VAL A 191 -7.62 -13.85 -15.25
CA VAL A 191 -6.21 -13.66 -15.58
C VAL A 191 -5.60 -14.96 -16.05
N TYR A 192 -4.89 -14.92 -17.19
CA TYR A 192 -4.04 -16.00 -17.67
C TYR A 192 -2.69 -15.43 -18.12
N GLU A 193 -1.66 -15.56 -17.28
CA GLU A 193 -0.31 -15.07 -17.55
C GLU A 193 0.73 -16.15 -17.22
N PRO A 194 1.21 -16.89 -18.24
CA PRO A 194 2.09 -18.05 -18.04
C PRO A 194 3.44 -17.74 -17.41
N LEU A 195 3.99 -16.52 -17.56
CA LEU A 195 5.33 -16.17 -17.07
C LEU A 195 5.37 -16.09 -15.54
N SER A 196 4.35 -15.50 -14.91
CA SER A 196 4.20 -15.53 -13.46
C SER A 196 3.53 -16.82 -12.98
N GLY A 197 2.85 -17.53 -13.87
CA GLY A 197 2.02 -18.68 -13.58
C GLY A 197 0.64 -18.31 -13.06
N ALA A 198 0.21 -17.07 -13.24
CA ALA A 198 -1.14 -16.64 -12.90
C ALA A 198 -2.17 -17.26 -13.84
N ASP A 199 -3.13 -18.00 -13.27
CA ASP A 199 -4.28 -18.59 -13.95
C ASP A 199 -5.44 -18.55 -12.95
N PHE A 200 -6.21 -17.48 -12.99
CA PHE A 200 -7.21 -17.18 -11.98
C PHE A 200 -8.52 -16.74 -12.61
N PRO A 201 -9.69 -17.26 -12.16
CA PRO A 201 -10.99 -16.73 -12.58
C PRO A 201 -11.23 -15.33 -12.01
N ALA A 202 -12.19 -14.60 -12.58
CA ALA A 202 -12.73 -13.40 -11.98
C ALA A 202 -13.48 -13.70 -10.68
N GLY A 203 -13.56 -12.71 -9.79
CA GLY A 203 -14.27 -12.78 -8.54
C GLY A 203 -13.41 -13.24 -7.37
N TRP A 204 -14.09 -13.66 -6.30
CA TRP A 204 -13.49 -14.08 -5.04
C TRP A 204 -12.84 -15.44 -5.12
N GLN A 205 -11.65 -15.55 -4.55
CA GLN A 205 -10.92 -16.81 -4.47
C GLN A 205 -9.91 -16.81 -3.34
N LYS A 206 -9.64 -17.98 -2.80
CA LYS A 206 -8.60 -18.18 -1.80
C LYS A 206 -7.37 -18.79 -2.46
N LEU A 207 -6.23 -18.11 -2.34
CA LEU A 207 -4.95 -18.52 -2.92
C LEU A 207 -4.06 -19.14 -1.86
N ASN A 208 -3.41 -20.26 -2.19
CA ASN A 208 -2.30 -20.79 -1.39
C ASN A 208 -1.00 -20.00 -1.66
N GLY A 209 0.09 -20.30 -0.94
CA GLY A 209 1.35 -19.57 -1.03
C GLY A 209 1.90 -19.42 -2.44
N PRO A 210 2.13 -20.51 -3.22
CA PRO A 210 2.59 -20.43 -4.61
C PRO A 210 1.63 -19.66 -5.54
N GLN A 211 0.32 -19.80 -5.36
CA GLN A 211 -0.68 -19.07 -6.12
C GLN A 211 -0.67 -17.57 -5.80
N ALA A 212 -0.60 -17.22 -4.51
CA ALA A 212 -0.46 -15.84 -4.06
C ALA A 212 0.81 -15.21 -4.60
N LEU A 213 1.93 -15.97 -4.64
CA LEU A 213 3.18 -15.50 -5.24
C LEU A 213 3.01 -15.23 -6.74
N SER A 214 2.36 -16.13 -7.49
CA SER A 214 2.05 -15.91 -8.91
C SER A 214 1.18 -14.67 -9.12
N PHE A 215 0.19 -14.45 -8.24
CA PHE A 215 -0.72 -13.31 -8.28
C PHE A 215 0.00 -11.96 -8.10
N VAL A 216 0.91 -11.86 -7.14
CA VAL A 216 1.65 -10.61 -6.84
C VAL A 216 2.82 -10.36 -7.81
N ARG A 217 3.26 -11.38 -8.58
CA ARG A 217 4.37 -11.30 -9.54
C ARG A 217 3.94 -10.98 -10.96
N GLN A 218 2.66 -11.06 -11.29
CA GLN A 218 2.17 -10.76 -12.63
C GLN A 218 2.56 -9.34 -13.05
N ARG A 219 3.07 -9.19 -14.27
CA ARG A 219 3.49 -7.90 -14.86
C ARG A 219 2.81 -7.59 -16.17
N HIS A 220 2.54 -8.62 -16.99
CA HIS A 220 1.94 -8.45 -18.30
C HIS A 220 0.42 -8.39 -18.21
N ASP A 221 -0.17 -7.71 -19.16
CA ASP A 221 -1.64 -7.55 -19.28
C ASP A 221 -2.31 -6.82 -18.10
N LEU A 222 -1.55 -6.00 -17.37
CA LEU A 222 -2.06 -5.09 -16.35
C LEU A 222 -2.25 -3.70 -16.95
N PRO A 223 -3.45 -3.08 -16.86
CA PRO A 223 -3.76 -1.79 -17.50
C PRO A 223 -2.80 -0.65 -17.12
N ARG A 224 -2.35 -0.58 -15.84
CA ARG A 224 -1.41 0.41 -15.34
C ARG A 224 -0.03 -0.20 -15.04
N GLY A 225 0.29 -1.38 -15.62
CA GLY A 225 1.59 -2.01 -15.48
C GLY A 225 2.00 -2.24 -14.01
N ASP A 226 3.13 -1.65 -13.60
CA ASP A 226 3.70 -1.84 -12.26
C ASP A 226 2.81 -1.34 -11.12
N LEU A 227 2.01 -0.30 -11.32
CA LEU A 227 1.11 0.21 -10.29
C LEU A 227 -0.06 -0.74 -10.00
N ASP A 228 -0.60 -1.43 -11.00
CA ASP A 228 -1.59 -2.47 -10.75
C ASP A 228 -0.98 -3.66 -10.00
N ARG A 229 0.30 -3.97 -10.24
CA ARG A 229 1.02 -4.96 -9.44
C ARG A 229 1.16 -4.51 -7.98
N VAL A 230 1.52 -3.25 -7.72
CA VAL A 230 1.55 -2.68 -6.36
C VAL A 230 0.16 -2.81 -5.71
N THR A 231 -0.90 -2.49 -6.42
CA THR A 231 -2.29 -2.64 -5.93
C THR A 231 -2.61 -4.10 -5.55
N ARG A 232 -2.16 -5.09 -6.34
CA ARG A 232 -2.29 -6.52 -6.01
C ARG A 232 -1.49 -6.92 -4.76
N GLN A 233 -0.26 -6.41 -4.64
CA GLN A 233 0.55 -6.62 -3.44
C GLN A 233 -0.14 -6.06 -2.20
N GLN A 234 -0.70 -4.85 -2.29
CA GLN A 234 -1.47 -4.22 -1.21
C GLN A 234 -2.72 -5.04 -0.85
N ALA A 235 -3.47 -5.53 -1.82
CA ALA A 235 -4.65 -6.37 -1.59
C ALA A 235 -4.30 -7.68 -0.84
N VAL A 236 -3.22 -8.35 -1.25
CA VAL A 236 -2.72 -9.56 -0.56
C VAL A 236 -2.25 -9.22 0.85
N MET A 237 -1.48 -8.14 1.03
CA MET A 237 -0.99 -7.73 2.35
C MET A 237 -2.12 -7.32 3.28
N ALA A 238 -3.15 -6.64 2.77
CA ALA A 238 -4.35 -6.29 3.53
C ALA A 238 -5.10 -7.55 4.00
N SER A 239 -5.25 -8.55 3.13
CA SER A 239 -5.88 -9.82 3.49
C SER A 239 -5.04 -10.61 4.51
N LEU A 240 -3.71 -10.67 4.35
CA LEU A 240 -2.83 -11.30 5.34
C LEU A 240 -2.88 -10.59 6.69
N ALA A 241 -2.85 -9.26 6.70
CA ALA A 241 -3.00 -8.45 7.92
C ALA A 241 -4.35 -8.72 8.61
N HIS A 242 -5.44 -8.80 7.85
CA HIS A 242 -6.77 -9.14 8.38
C HIS A 242 -6.78 -10.52 9.06
N GLU A 243 -6.18 -11.55 8.45
CA GLU A 243 -6.08 -12.89 9.03
C GLU A 243 -5.29 -12.89 10.35
N VAL A 244 -4.21 -12.11 10.44
CA VAL A 244 -3.40 -11.99 11.67
C VAL A 244 -4.19 -11.23 12.76
N ILE A 245 -4.79 -10.08 12.42
CA ILE A 245 -5.51 -9.22 13.36
C ILE A 245 -6.80 -9.88 13.86
N SER A 246 -7.50 -10.66 13.03
CA SER A 246 -8.76 -11.33 13.40
C SER A 246 -8.63 -12.32 14.57
N GLY A 247 -7.41 -12.63 14.99
CA GLY A 247 -7.10 -13.50 16.14
C GLY A 247 -7.41 -14.98 15.93
N ARG A 248 -8.03 -15.38 14.81
CA ARG A 248 -8.34 -16.79 14.52
C ARG A 248 -7.05 -17.60 14.35
N THR A 249 -6.08 -17.03 13.68
CA THR A 249 -4.77 -17.62 13.39
C THR A 249 -3.97 -17.83 14.68
N LEU A 250 -3.95 -16.86 15.57
CA LEU A 250 -3.15 -16.87 16.80
C LEU A 250 -3.76 -17.76 17.90
N SER A 251 -5.03 -18.14 17.77
CA SER A 251 -5.71 -19.07 18.70
C SER A 251 -5.37 -20.55 18.46
N SER A 252 -4.78 -20.90 17.31
CA SER A 252 -4.44 -22.28 16.93
C SER A 252 -2.96 -22.61 17.19
N PRO A 253 -2.61 -23.48 18.15
CA PRO A 253 -1.23 -23.89 18.39
C PRO A 253 -0.54 -24.50 17.16
N ALA A 254 -1.29 -25.20 16.31
CA ALA A 254 -0.75 -25.79 15.09
C ALA A 254 -0.41 -24.74 14.02
N THR A 255 -1.22 -23.68 13.93
CA THR A 255 -0.98 -22.56 13.03
C THR A 255 0.23 -21.74 13.49
N LEU A 256 0.32 -21.45 14.80
CA LEU A 256 1.47 -20.78 15.39
C LEU A 256 2.78 -21.54 15.13
N SER A 257 2.80 -22.86 15.34
CA SER A 257 3.99 -23.67 15.09
C SER A 257 4.42 -23.68 13.61
N ARG A 258 3.45 -23.67 12.68
CA ARG A 258 3.76 -23.56 11.24
C ARG A 258 4.29 -22.18 10.88
N LEU A 259 3.68 -21.13 11.44
CA LEU A 259 4.14 -19.75 11.24
C LEU A 259 5.54 -19.54 11.81
N GLU A 260 5.80 -20.04 13.03
CA GLU A 260 7.13 -20.06 13.64
C GLU A 260 8.18 -20.70 12.72
N ALA A 261 7.91 -21.90 12.22
CA ALA A 261 8.83 -22.58 11.31
C ALA A 261 9.03 -21.84 9.98
N ALA A 262 7.97 -21.22 9.45
CA ALA A 262 8.05 -20.42 8.23
C ALA A 262 8.91 -19.18 8.43
N VAL A 263 8.72 -18.44 9.53
CA VAL A 263 9.47 -17.22 9.87
C VAL A 263 10.94 -17.54 10.10
N GLN A 264 11.26 -18.52 10.95
CA GLN A 264 12.66 -18.92 11.24
C GLN A 264 13.43 -19.30 9.97
N ARG A 265 12.77 -19.94 9.02
CA ARG A 265 13.41 -20.38 7.78
C ARG A 265 13.62 -19.27 6.76
N SER A 266 12.78 -18.22 6.78
CA SER A 266 12.65 -17.40 5.59
C SER A 266 12.50 -15.90 5.84
N VAL A 267 12.58 -15.46 7.09
CA VAL A 267 12.51 -14.03 7.44
C VAL A 267 13.83 -13.61 8.07
N VAL A 268 14.33 -12.46 7.65
CA VAL A 268 15.45 -11.76 8.28
C VAL A 268 14.91 -10.52 8.97
N LEU A 269 15.30 -10.29 10.21
CA LEU A 269 14.83 -9.14 11.02
C LEU A 269 16.00 -8.30 11.51
N SER A 270 15.75 -7.04 11.84
CA SER A 270 16.73 -6.22 12.54
C SER A 270 16.92 -6.67 13.99
N ASP A 271 18.17 -6.56 14.49
CA ASP A 271 18.49 -6.80 15.89
C ASP A 271 17.67 -5.89 16.83
N GLY A 272 17.36 -6.40 18.01
CA GLY A 272 16.67 -5.64 19.06
C GLY A 272 15.19 -5.38 18.81
N TRP A 273 14.60 -5.91 17.73
CA TRP A 273 13.17 -5.79 17.48
C TRP A 273 12.40 -6.88 18.22
N ASP A 274 11.60 -6.48 19.20
CA ASP A 274 10.68 -7.39 19.89
C ASP A 274 9.45 -7.66 19.04
N ILE A 275 9.47 -8.81 18.35
CA ILE A 275 8.38 -9.25 17.46
C ILE A 275 7.09 -9.53 18.24
N MET A 276 7.17 -9.96 19.50
CA MET A 276 5.96 -10.23 20.29
C MET A 276 5.27 -8.93 20.69
N ASP A 277 6.04 -7.91 21.07
CA ASP A 277 5.50 -6.58 21.31
C ASP A 277 4.90 -5.97 20.04
N PHE A 278 5.53 -6.17 18.89
CA PHE A 278 5.00 -5.73 17.59
C PHE A 278 3.67 -6.44 17.24
N VAL A 279 3.58 -7.76 17.42
CA VAL A 279 2.33 -8.52 17.22
C VAL A 279 1.23 -8.03 18.18
N ASP A 280 1.56 -7.76 19.43
CA ASP A 280 0.63 -7.19 20.42
C ASP A 280 0.16 -5.78 20.00
N GLN A 281 1.03 -4.96 19.41
CA GLN A 281 0.65 -3.66 18.85
C GLN A 281 -0.30 -3.83 17.65
N LEU A 282 0.01 -4.74 16.73
CA LEU A 282 -0.86 -5.03 15.59
C LEU A 282 -2.25 -5.55 16.03
N GLN A 283 -2.32 -6.33 17.11
CA GLN A 283 -3.61 -6.81 17.66
C GLN A 283 -4.44 -5.69 18.28
N LYS A 284 -3.80 -4.65 18.82
CA LYS A 284 -4.49 -3.47 19.37
C LYS A 284 -5.01 -2.55 18.25
N LEU A 285 -4.44 -2.65 17.05
CA LEU A 285 -4.99 -2.02 15.87
C LEU A 285 -6.33 -2.68 15.56
N ALA A 286 -7.45 -1.97 15.74
CA ALA A 286 -8.73 -2.46 15.27
C ALA A 286 -8.64 -2.76 13.77
N ALA A 287 -9.26 -3.88 13.34
CA ALA A 287 -9.35 -4.22 11.94
C ALA A 287 -10.00 -3.06 11.17
N GLY A 288 -9.40 -2.27 10.46
CA GLY A 288 -9.88 -1.03 9.80
C GLY A 288 -8.94 0.14 9.96
N ASN A 289 -8.02 0.08 10.92
CA ASN A 289 -7.05 1.14 11.16
C ASN A 289 -5.69 0.86 10.48
N VAL A 290 -5.60 -0.11 9.58
CA VAL A 290 -4.43 -0.35 8.74
C VAL A 290 -4.76 0.04 7.31
N ALA A 291 -4.15 1.12 6.83
CA ALA A 291 -4.31 1.64 5.48
C ALA A 291 -3.09 1.29 4.63
N PHE A 292 -3.33 0.93 3.37
CA PHE A 292 -2.28 0.72 2.37
C PHE A 292 -2.36 1.83 1.34
N SER A 293 -1.26 2.48 1.08
CA SER A 293 -1.15 3.56 0.10
C SER A 293 0.16 3.48 -0.66
N THR A 294 0.26 4.20 -1.76
CA THR A 294 1.49 4.29 -2.56
C THR A 294 2.03 5.71 -2.47
N ILE A 295 3.35 5.90 -2.45
CA ILE A 295 3.95 7.24 -2.49
C ILE A 295 3.45 8.05 -3.68
N PRO A 296 3.39 9.40 -3.60
CA PRO A 296 3.10 10.26 -4.75
C PRO A 296 4.06 10.00 -5.91
N VAL A 297 3.51 9.77 -7.10
CA VAL A 297 4.25 9.50 -8.33
C VAL A 297 4.06 10.67 -9.29
N LEU A 298 5.14 11.24 -9.81
CA LEU A 298 5.09 12.30 -10.82
C LEU A 298 4.70 11.77 -12.20
N ARG A 299 5.31 10.64 -12.60
CA ARG A 299 5.07 9.97 -13.88
C ARG A 299 5.35 8.48 -13.77
N GLU A 300 4.43 7.68 -14.30
CA GLU A 300 4.55 6.22 -14.34
C GLU A 300 5.42 5.75 -15.51
N ASP A 301 5.42 6.48 -16.61
CA ASP A 301 6.08 6.22 -17.90
C ASP A 301 7.30 7.10 -18.13
N GLY A 302 8.04 7.42 -17.08
CA GLY A 302 9.24 8.26 -17.17
C GLY A 302 10.43 7.49 -17.74
N TRP A 303 11.50 8.24 -18.04
CA TRP A 303 12.80 7.71 -18.48
C TRP A 303 13.89 8.13 -17.49
N SER A 304 14.91 7.29 -17.34
CA SER A 304 16.14 7.65 -16.62
C SER A 304 16.80 8.90 -17.25
N ASP A 305 17.69 9.57 -16.50
CA ASP A 305 18.33 10.80 -16.99
C ASP A 305 19.18 10.59 -18.24
N ASP A 306 19.66 9.35 -18.46
CA ASP A 306 20.39 8.93 -19.68
C ASP A 306 19.45 8.47 -20.82
N GLY A 307 18.14 8.37 -20.57
CA GLY A 307 17.13 7.93 -21.54
C GLY A 307 17.14 6.45 -21.88
N MET A 308 17.85 5.62 -21.11
CA MET A 308 18.03 4.19 -21.45
C MET A 308 17.06 3.26 -20.75
N GLN A 309 16.45 3.68 -19.63
CA GLN A 309 15.56 2.84 -18.84
C GLN A 309 14.20 3.51 -18.60
N SER A 310 13.12 2.76 -18.77
CA SER A 310 11.80 3.19 -18.26
C SER A 310 11.81 3.17 -16.75
N VAL A 311 11.35 4.24 -16.11
CA VAL A 311 11.37 4.44 -14.67
C VAL A 311 10.09 5.13 -14.18
N VAL A 312 9.74 4.92 -12.93
CA VAL A 312 8.72 5.70 -12.24
C VAL A 312 9.40 6.96 -11.67
N ARG A 313 8.96 8.13 -12.12
CA ARG A 313 9.51 9.40 -11.63
C ARG A 313 8.82 9.80 -10.34
N VAL A 314 9.63 10.11 -9.32
CA VAL A 314 9.17 10.56 -8.01
C VAL A 314 9.86 11.88 -7.65
N ASP A 315 9.20 12.70 -6.84
CA ASP A 315 9.78 13.89 -6.23
C ASP A 315 9.98 13.63 -4.74
N PRO A 316 11.23 13.53 -4.25
CA PRO A 316 11.48 13.29 -2.83
C PRO A 316 10.84 14.34 -1.91
N ALA A 317 10.78 15.62 -2.32
CA ALA A 317 10.16 16.65 -1.50
C ALA A 317 8.65 16.44 -1.35
N ALA A 318 7.96 16.11 -2.43
CA ALA A 318 6.53 15.77 -2.40
C ALA A 318 6.26 14.48 -1.60
N VAL A 319 7.15 13.47 -1.70
CA VAL A 319 7.03 12.23 -0.90
C VAL A 319 7.19 12.54 0.59
N GLN A 320 8.20 13.32 0.98
CA GLN A 320 8.46 13.68 2.37
C GLN A 320 7.32 14.53 2.98
N GLU A 321 6.80 15.50 2.23
CA GLU A 321 5.65 16.29 2.66
C GLU A 321 4.42 15.40 2.88
N TRP A 322 4.15 14.49 1.94
CA TRP A 322 3.02 13.55 2.05
C TRP A 322 3.19 12.57 3.23
N VAL A 323 4.39 11.97 3.43
CA VAL A 323 4.65 11.08 4.58
C VAL A 323 4.48 11.82 5.90
N THR A 324 4.91 13.08 5.98
CA THR A 324 4.72 13.92 7.17
C THR A 324 3.24 14.23 7.43
N SER A 325 2.46 14.44 6.37
CA SER A 325 1.01 14.70 6.50
C SER A 325 0.24 13.53 7.11
N LEU A 326 0.70 12.29 6.90
CA LEU A 326 0.05 11.10 7.47
C LEU A 326 0.04 11.08 9.01
N LEU A 327 1.01 11.74 9.67
CA LEU A 327 0.99 11.89 11.13
C LEU A 327 -0.03 12.95 11.57
N ASN A 328 -0.11 14.05 10.81
CA ASN A 328 -0.99 15.17 11.13
C ASN A 328 -2.46 14.80 10.91
N GLU A 329 -2.79 14.10 9.84
CA GLU A 329 -4.15 13.60 9.57
C GLU A 329 -4.64 12.63 10.66
N GLN A 330 -3.72 11.89 11.29
CA GLN A 330 -4.05 10.96 12.38
C GLN A 330 -4.22 11.67 13.74
N ASP A 331 -3.56 12.80 13.95
CA ASP A 331 -3.77 13.65 15.13
C ASP A 331 -5.03 14.54 14.98
N GLU A 332 -5.36 14.96 13.77
CA GLU A 332 -6.61 15.68 13.46
C GLU A 332 -7.83 14.76 13.53
N GLY A 333 -7.68 13.45 13.31
CA GLY A 333 -8.70 12.42 13.61
C GLY A 333 -9.07 12.32 15.10
N LYS A 334 -8.35 13.00 16.00
CA LYS A 334 -8.72 13.20 17.42
C LYS A 334 -9.52 14.47 17.69
N THR A 335 -9.68 15.35 16.70
CA THR A 335 -10.68 16.39 16.80
C THR A 335 -12.03 15.73 16.57
N GLU A 336 -12.67 15.25 17.70
CA GLU A 336 -14.04 14.75 17.75
C GLU A 336 -14.51 14.14 16.42
N GLU A 337 -14.57 12.82 16.35
CA GLU A 337 -15.60 12.15 15.57
C GLU A 337 -16.97 12.69 16.03
N LEU A 338 -17.29 13.87 15.62
CA LEU A 338 -18.67 14.23 15.33
C LEU A 338 -19.05 13.25 14.24
N ALA A 339 -19.68 12.14 14.65
CA ALA A 339 -20.08 11.05 13.79
C ALA A 339 -20.88 11.64 12.60
N TYR A 340 -20.14 12.02 11.54
CA TYR A 340 -20.74 12.53 10.31
C TYR A 340 -21.32 11.32 9.60
N THR A 341 -22.63 11.29 9.52
CA THR A 341 -23.34 10.31 8.71
C THR A 341 -23.96 11.05 7.51
N PRO A 342 -23.72 10.62 6.26
CA PRO A 342 -24.23 11.28 5.06
C PRO A 342 -25.74 11.51 5.09
N ASP A 343 -26.51 10.62 5.73
CA ASP A 343 -27.96 10.67 5.88
C ASP A 343 -28.48 11.90 6.65
N LYS A 344 -27.63 12.57 7.41
CA LYS A 344 -27.97 13.81 8.15
C LYS A 344 -27.75 15.08 7.35
N THR A 345 -27.14 14.98 6.15
CA THR A 345 -26.93 16.11 5.27
C THR A 345 -27.93 16.08 4.12
N THR A 346 -28.76 17.09 4.05
CA THR A 346 -29.68 17.29 2.91
C THR A 346 -28.93 18.03 1.78
N VAL A 347 -28.95 17.48 0.57
CA VAL A 347 -28.21 18.04 -0.57
C VAL A 347 -29.17 18.62 -1.59
N GLU A 348 -29.17 19.93 -1.72
CA GLU A 348 -29.79 20.65 -2.82
C GLU A 348 -28.82 20.73 -4.00
N VAL A 349 -29.25 20.35 -5.20
CA VAL A 349 -28.41 20.46 -6.41
C VAL A 349 -29.05 21.38 -7.40
N VAL A 350 -28.38 22.46 -7.79
CA VAL A 350 -28.86 23.48 -8.72
C VAL A 350 -27.92 23.60 -9.93
N ASN A 351 -28.53 23.70 -11.09
CA ASN A 351 -27.88 23.73 -12.39
C ASN A 351 -27.80 25.16 -12.93
N ALA A 352 -26.62 25.70 -13.12
CA ALA A 352 -26.36 26.99 -13.77
C ALA A 352 -25.93 26.83 -15.25
N THR A 353 -26.03 25.61 -15.82
CA THR A 353 -25.70 25.29 -17.22
C THR A 353 -26.97 25.12 -18.07
N ASP A 354 -26.78 25.03 -19.39
CA ASP A 354 -27.87 24.67 -20.33
C ASP A 354 -28.08 23.14 -20.45
N ILE A 355 -27.34 22.30 -19.67
CA ILE A 355 -27.42 20.83 -19.73
C ILE A 355 -28.67 20.37 -18.96
N ASN A 356 -29.68 19.91 -19.69
CA ASN A 356 -30.91 19.40 -19.08
C ASN A 356 -30.65 18.12 -18.26
N GLY A 357 -31.17 18.08 -17.02
CA GLY A 357 -31.09 16.89 -16.15
C GLY A 357 -29.79 16.76 -15.36
N LEU A 358 -28.79 17.63 -15.52
CA LEU A 358 -27.50 17.55 -14.82
C LEU A 358 -27.68 17.56 -13.30
N ALA A 359 -28.49 18.47 -12.74
CA ALA A 359 -28.77 18.52 -11.31
C ALA A 359 -29.39 17.21 -10.77
N ALA A 360 -30.29 16.61 -11.53
CA ALA A 360 -30.96 15.36 -11.16
C ALA A 360 -29.93 14.16 -11.17
N SER A 361 -29.06 14.13 -12.18
CA SER A 361 -28.03 13.12 -12.30
C SER A 361 -27.03 13.19 -11.12
N VAL A 362 -26.53 14.39 -10.80
CA VAL A 362 -25.60 14.59 -9.67
C VAL A 362 -26.29 14.29 -8.32
N SER A 363 -27.54 14.69 -8.15
CA SER A 363 -28.36 14.35 -6.97
C SER A 363 -28.51 12.84 -6.78
N ALA A 364 -28.70 12.09 -7.88
CA ALA A 364 -28.79 10.62 -7.85
C ALA A 364 -27.45 9.98 -7.41
N VAL A 365 -26.32 10.49 -7.90
CA VAL A 365 -24.97 10.04 -7.47
C VAL A 365 -24.79 10.26 -5.97
N LEU A 366 -25.11 11.43 -5.45
CA LEU A 366 -24.98 11.74 -4.03
C LEU A 366 -25.93 10.91 -3.16
N SER A 367 -27.13 10.62 -3.66
CA SER A 367 -28.08 9.73 -2.97
C SER A 367 -27.57 8.29 -2.88
N GLN A 368 -26.88 7.78 -3.90
CA GLN A 368 -26.23 6.45 -3.85
C GLN A 368 -25.09 6.39 -2.82
N LYS A 369 -24.48 7.54 -2.51
CA LYS A 369 -23.46 7.69 -1.46
C LYS A 369 -24.05 7.92 -0.06
N GLY A 370 -25.36 7.86 0.08
CA GLY A 370 -26.06 7.91 1.37
C GLY A 370 -26.52 9.31 1.81
N PHE A 371 -26.30 10.37 1.01
CA PHE A 371 -26.79 11.70 1.33
C PHE A 371 -28.32 11.78 1.16
N THR A 372 -28.96 12.57 2.02
CA THR A 372 -30.41 12.82 1.89
C THR A 372 -30.69 13.75 0.71
N PRO A 373 -31.43 13.32 -0.32
CA PRO A 373 -31.71 14.17 -1.47
C PRO A 373 -32.63 15.35 -1.08
N GLY A 374 -32.18 16.54 -1.42
CA GLY A 374 -32.96 17.77 -1.37
C GLY A 374 -33.54 18.18 -2.73
N PRO A 375 -34.05 19.42 -2.85
CA PRO A 375 -34.54 19.96 -4.11
C PRO A 375 -33.48 19.96 -5.22
N THR A 376 -33.93 19.68 -6.45
CA THR A 376 -33.12 19.88 -7.66
C THR A 376 -33.77 20.92 -8.55
N GLY A 377 -32.99 21.79 -9.16
CA GLY A 377 -33.54 22.86 -10.00
C GLY A 377 -32.48 23.63 -10.79
N ASN A 378 -32.88 24.73 -11.39
CA ASN A 378 -31.97 25.66 -12.05
C ASN A 378 -31.51 26.73 -11.04
N TYR A 379 -30.32 27.24 -11.27
CA TYR A 379 -29.75 28.31 -10.44
C TYR A 379 -30.16 29.67 -10.95
N ASP A 380 -30.97 30.39 -10.18
CA ASP A 380 -31.56 31.67 -10.59
C ASP A 380 -30.84 32.91 -9.98
N SER A 381 -29.75 32.70 -9.22
CA SER A 381 -29.09 33.79 -8.47
C SER A 381 -27.95 34.51 -9.24
N GLY A 382 -27.90 34.34 -10.57
CA GLY A 382 -26.92 35.01 -11.43
C GLY A 382 -25.82 34.07 -11.98
N PRO A 383 -24.87 34.59 -12.76
CA PRO A 383 -23.82 33.77 -13.34
C PRO A 383 -22.87 33.25 -12.27
N VAL A 384 -22.43 32.02 -12.42
CA VAL A 384 -21.44 31.34 -11.55
C VAL A 384 -20.25 30.95 -12.42
N ASP A 385 -19.07 31.45 -12.08
CA ASP A 385 -17.84 31.24 -12.87
C ASP A 385 -17.31 29.81 -12.79
N SER A 386 -17.60 29.08 -11.70
CA SER A 386 -17.17 27.68 -11.51
C SER A 386 -18.13 26.92 -10.62
N SER A 387 -18.18 25.61 -10.80
CA SER A 387 -18.95 24.70 -9.96
C SER A 387 -18.43 24.72 -8.51
N GLN A 388 -19.34 24.74 -7.54
CA GLN A 388 -19.01 24.95 -6.15
C GLN A 388 -20.00 24.27 -5.20
N VAL A 389 -19.57 24.05 -3.97
CA VAL A 389 -20.39 23.57 -2.87
C VAL A 389 -20.63 24.71 -1.90
N GLN A 390 -21.87 25.07 -1.65
CA GLN A 390 -22.27 26.14 -0.74
C GLN A 390 -22.79 25.56 0.58
N ALA A 391 -22.28 26.06 1.71
CA ALA A 391 -22.74 25.68 3.04
C ALA A 391 -22.74 26.87 3.99
N ALA A 392 -23.42 26.74 5.12
CA ALA A 392 -23.48 27.80 6.14
C ALA A 392 -22.09 28.16 6.71
N LYS A 393 -21.12 27.22 6.61
CA LYS A 393 -19.72 27.39 6.99
C LYS A 393 -18.82 26.61 6.05
N VAL A 394 -17.61 27.08 5.81
CA VAL A 394 -16.60 26.40 4.97
C VAL A 394 -16.13 25.09 5.58
N ASP A 395 -16.12 24.99 6.91
CA ASP A 395 -15.73 23.82 7.69
C ASP A 395 -16.87 22.81 7.94
N ASP A 396 -18.02 22.93 7.23
CA ASP A 396 -19.12 21.97 7.28
C ASP A 396 -18.67 20.60 6.73
N LEU A 397 -18.73 19.57 7.57
CA LEU A 397 -18.26 18.21 7.25
C LEU A 397 -19.04 17.60 6.06
N GLY A 398 -20.34 17.89 5.92
CA GLY A 398 -21.16 17.46 4.82
C GLY A 398 -20.73 18.11 3.51
N ALA A 399 -20.44 19.41 3.54
CA ALA A 399 -19.95 20.15 2.39
C ALA A 399 -18.56 19.65 1.94
N GLN A 400 -17.66 19.38 2.89
CA GLN A 400 -16.34 18.82 2.60
C GLN A 400 -16.43 17.42 1.98
N ALA A 401 -17.32 16.57 2.49
CA ALA A 401 -17.54 15.23 1.94
C ALA A 401 -18.12 15.31 0.51
N ILE A 402 -19.13 16.15 0.28
CA ILE A 402 -19.73 16.36 -1.04
C ILE A 402 -18.71 16.94 -2.03
N SER A 403 -17.88 17.90 -1.59
CA SER A 403 -16.78 18.45 -2.40
C SER A 403 -15.88 17.34 -2.94
N ARG A 404 -15.37 16.47 -2.05
CA ARG A 404 -14.55 15.32 -2.43
C ARG A 404 -15.27 14.37 -3.39
N ASP A 405 -16.52 14.05 -3.08
CA ASP A 405 -17.31 13.11 -3.85
C ASP A 405 -17.64 13.59 -5.27
N LEU A 406 -17.60 14.90 -5.49
CA LEU A 406 -17.85 15.55 -6.79
C LEU A 406 -16.59 16.02 -7.50
N GLY A 407 -15.38 15.56 -7.07
CA GLY A 407 -14.13 15.86 -7.77
C GLY A 407 -13.38 17.08 -7.23
N GLY A 408 -13.59 17.46 -5.97
CA GLY A 408 -12.83 18.53 -5.29
C GLY A 408 -13.38 19.93 -5.57
N LEU A 409 -14.72 20.09 -5.66
CA LEU A 409 -15.35 21.38 -5.83
C LEU A 409 -15.06 22.32 -4.66
N THR A 410 -14.82 23.60 -4.94
CA THR A 410 -14.55 24.58 -3.88
C THR A 410 -15.74 24.73 -2.93
N VAL A 411 -15.52 24.65 -1.62
CA VAL A 411 -16.53 24.92 -0.60
C VAL A 411 -16.56 26.42 -0.32
N VAL A 412 -17.73 27.02 -0.41
CA VAL A 412 -17.96 28.46 -0.23
C VAL A 412 -18.98 28.68 0.89
N GLU A 413 -18.71 29.66 1.78
CA GLU A 413 -19.65 30.06 2.81
C GLU A 413 -20.84 30.80 2.19
N ASP A 414 -22.05 30.28 2.42
CA ASP A 414 -23.31 30.95 2.09
C ASP A 414 -24.27 30.87 3.29
N LYS A 415 -24.44 31.99 3.97
CA LYS A 415 -25.32 32.12 5.15
C LYS A 415 -26.83 31.94 4.84
N SER A 416 -27.20 31.90 3.57
CA SER A 416 -28.57 31.57 3.16
C SER A 416 -28.89 30.09 3.18
N VAL A 417 -27.83 29.24 3.20
CA VAL A 417 -27.97 27.79 3.33
C VAL A 417 -28.20 27.41 4.80
N ALA A 418 -29.24 26.64 5.05
CA ALA A 418 -29.60 26.24 6.40
C ALA A 418 -28.56 25.23 6.97
N PRO A 419 -28.25 25.25 8.28
CA PRO A 419 -27.42 24.23 8.91
C PRO A 419 -27.96 22.81 8.64
N GLY A 420 -27.05 21.87 8.26
CA GLY A 420 -27.41 20.51 7.86
C GLY A 420 -27.91 20.38 6.43
N THR A 421 -27.93 21.48 5.68
CA THR A 421 -28.18 21.51 4.23
C THR A 421 -26.91 21.97 3.51
N VAL A 422 -26.64 21.37 2.37
CA VAL A 422 -25.55 21.75 1.46
C VAL A 422 -26.15 21.99 0.08
N ARG A 423 -25.74 23.07 -0.57
CA ARG A 423 -26.15 23.36 -1.95
C ARG A 423 -24.98 23.16 -2.90
N VAL A 424 -25.14 22.30 -3.88
CA VAL A 424 -24.21 22.13 -4.99
C VAL A 424 -24.68 22.98 -6.16
N VAL A 425 -23.82 23.89 -6.61
CA VAL A 425 -24.05 24.72 -7.79
C VAL A 425 -23.17 24.22 -8.92
N LEU A 426 -23.79 23.75 -10.01
CA LEU A 426 -23.08 23.20 -11.17
C LEU A 426 -22.98 24.28 -12.25
N SER A 427 -21.79 24.53 -12.76
CA SER A 427 -21.46 25.43 -13.85
C SER A 427 -20.92 24.67 -15.07
N ASP A 428 -20.61 25.34 -16.17
CA ASP A 428 -20.13 24.75 -17.43
C ASP A 428 -18.77 24.02 -17.29
N ASP A 429 -18.04 24.26 -16.21
CA ASP A 429 -16.78 23.59 -15.88
C ASP A 429 -16.95 22.23 -15.21
N TYR A 430 -18.20 21.79 -14.92
CA TYR A 430 -18.42 20.56 -14.19
C TYR A 430 -18.17 19.31 -15.04
N THR A 431 -17.16 18.54 -14.67
CA THR A 431 -16.77 17.26 -15.30
C THR A 431 -16.81 16.08 -14.33
N GLY A 432 -17.33 16.29 -13.11
CA GLY A 432 -17.38 15.28 -12.04
C GLY A 432 -18.46 14.19 -12.25
N PRO A 433 -18.64 13.29 -11.26
CA PRO A 433 -19.64 12.22 -11.31
C PRO A 433 -21.04 12.74 -11.60
N GLY A 434 -21.71 12.13 -12.59
CA GLY A 434 -23.04 12.54 -13.03
C GLY A 434 -23.07 13.58 -14.16
N SER A 435 -21.91 14.02 -14.70
CA SER A 435 -21.82 14.99 -15.81
C SER A 435 -22.08 14.38 -17.19
N GLY A 436 -22.04 13.06 -17.36
CA GLY A 436 -22.12 12.35 -18.66
C GLY A 436 -23.49 12.33 -19.33
N LEU A 437 -24.23 13.45 -19.32
CA LEU A 437 -25.50 13.60 -20.02
C LEU A 437 -25.31 14.26 -21.39
N ASP A 438 -24.51 13.65 -22.27
CA ASP A 438 -24.60 13.92 -23.71
C ASP A 438 -25.83 13.20 -24.27
N GLY A 439 -26.97 13.80 -24.19
CA GLY A 439 -28.19 13.65 -25.01
C GLY A 439 -28.54 12.29 -25.61
N THR A 440 -28.13 11.14 -25.06
CA THR A 440 -28.46 9.80 -25.55
C THR A 440 -28.90 8.87 -24.43
N ASP A 441 -30.01 8.21 -24.68
CA ASP A 441 -30.78 7.17 -24.01
C ASP A 441 -29.95 6.20 -23.12
N PRO A 442 -30.36 5.85 -21.86
CA PRO A 442 -29.66 5.01 -20.91
C PRO A 442 -29.61 3.51 -21.26
N THR A 443 -29.87 3.08 -22.49
CA THR A 443 -29.94 1.66 -22.88
C THR A 443 -28.83 1.14 -23.79
N MET A 444 -27.76 1.89 -24.05
CA MET A 444 -26.65 1.42 -24.90
C MET A 444 -25.27 1.52 -24.22
N LEU A 445 -24.98 0.63 -23.28
CA LEU A 445 -23.59 0.24 -22.94
C LEU A 445 -23.17 -0.90 -23.87
N THR A 446 -22.77 -0.59 -25.08
CA THR A 446 -21.97 -1.49 -25.91
C THR A 446 -20.53 -0.95 -25.97
N ALA A 447 -19.62 -1.77 -25.52
CA ALA A 447 -18.19 -1.53 -25.58
C ALA A 447 -17.74 -1.22 -27.01
N ASP A 448 -16.97 -0.15 -27.18
CA ASP A 448 -16.21 0.13 -28.40
C ASP A 448 -14.71 -0.08 -28.12
N PRO A 449 -14.03 -1.04 -28.79
CA PRO A 449 -12.62 -1.31 -28.56
C PRO A 449 -11.79 -0.47 -29.52
N ALA A 450 -11.32 0.68 -29.14
CA ALA A 450 -10.18 1.42 -29.62
C ALA A 450 -10.36 2.94 -29.49
N GLY A 451 -10.11 3.44 -28.30
CA GLY A 451 -9.95 4.88 -28.07
C GLY A 451 -8.66 5.13 -27.29
N THR A 452 -7.57 5.35 -28.02
CA THR A 452 -6.35 5.96 -27.46
C THR A 452 -6.71 7.36 -27.00
N THR A 453 -7.04 7.53 -25.72
CA THR A 453 -7.14 8.86 -25.10
C THR A 453 -5.71 9.36 -24.90
N ALA A 454 -5.36 10.41 -25.63
CA ALA A 454 -4.14 11.17 -25.40
C ALA A 454 -4.22 11.75 -23.97
N VAL A 455 -3.36 11.30 -23.09
CA VAL A 455 -3.21 11.81 -21.72
C VAL A 455 -2.65 13.23 -21.83
N ASP A 456 -3.35 14.20 -21.27
CA ASP A 456 -2.85 15.58 -21.14
C ASP A 456 -1.60 15.58 -20.23
N PRO A 457 -0.43 15.97 -20.74
CA PRO A 457 0.81 15.94 -19.96
C PRO A 457 0.87 16.93 -18.79
N ALA A 458 -0.17 17.72 -18.59
CA ALA A 458 -0.27 18.75 -17.55
C ALA A 458 -1.24 18.40 -16.39
N ALA A 459 -1.97 17.28 -16.47
CA ALA A 459 -2.87 16.87 -15.39
C ALA A 459 -2.07 16.36 -14.16
N PRO A 460 -2.38 16.80 -12.92
CA PRO A 460 -1.77 16.22 -11.74
C PRO A 460 -2.12 14.72 -11.67
N PRO A 461 -1.19 13.87 -11.18
CA PRO A 461 -1.46 12.45 -11.03
C PRO A 461 -2.68 12.23 -10.12
N PRO A 462 -3.52 11.21 -10.40
CA PRO A 462 -4.64 10.88 -9.55
C PRO A 462 -4.14 10.55 -8.13
N PRO A 463 -4.92 10.89 -7.08
CA PRO A 463 -4.54 10.57 -5.72
C PRO A 463 -4.31 9.06 -5.56
N PRO A 464 -3.37 8.64 -4.70
CA PRO A 464 -3.09 7.24 -4.47
C PRO A 464 -4.35 6.50 -3.97
N GLN A 465 -4.60 5.29 -4.50
CA GLN A 465 -5.68 4.44 -4.01
C GLN A 465 -5.32 3.96 -2.59
N ILE A 466 -6.26 4.06 -1.66
CA ILE A 466 -6.11 3.58 -0.29
C ILE A 466 -6.88 2.26 -0.17
N ILE A 467 -6.17 1.19 0.21
CA ILE A 467 -6.76 -0.11 0.54
C ILE A 467 -6.70 -0.27 2.06
N THR A 468 -7.79 -0.68 2.70
CA THR A 468 -7.84 -0.90 4.15
C THR A 468 -7.93 -2.38 4.48
N ALA A 469 -7.21 -2.83 5.52
CA ALA A 469 -7.26 -4.22 6.00
C ALA A 469 -8.56 -4.57 6.76
N GLY A 470 -9.44 -3.60 6.99
CA GLY A 470 -10.63 -3.78 7.83
C GLY A 470 -11.92 -4.09 7.10
N SER A 471 -11.94 -4.12 5.79
CA SER A 471 -13.13 -4.54 5.04
C SER A 471 -13.26 -6.07 5.11
N GLU A 472 -14.44 -6.57 5.54
CA GLU A 472 -14.75 -8.01 5.46
C GLU A 472 -14.68 -8.54 4.02
N ASP A 473 -14.83 -7.64 3.05
CA ASP A 473 -14.73 -7.89 1.61
C ASP A 473 -13.63 -6.98 1.02
N PRO A 474 -12.38 -7.45 0.77
CA PRO A 474 -11.38 -6.68 0.06
C PRO A 474 -11.88 -6.25 -1.33
N GLU A 475 -11.53 -5.03 -1.74
CA GLU A 475 -11.88 -4.54 -3.07
C GLU A 475 -11.30 -5.41 -4.18
N CYS A 476 -12.09 -5.64 -5.24
CA CYS A 476 -11.59 -6.37 -6.39
C CYS A 476 -10.55 -5.53 -7.15
N VAL A 477 -9.41 -6.14 -7.45
CA VAL A 477 -8.29 -5.54 -8.18
C VAL A 477 -8.21 -6.06 -9.62
N ASN A 478 -7.42 -5.38 -10.47
CA ASN A 478 -7.16 -5.83 -11.85
C ASN A 478 -6.14 -6.96 -11.90
#